data_2cb52f909669f5d1d2392bc46383252d
#
_entry.id   2cb52f909669f5d1d2392bc46383252d
#
_cell.length_a   1.000
_cell.length_b   1.000
_cell.length_c   1.000
_cell.angle_alpha   90.00
_cell.angle_beta   90.00
_cell.angle_gamma   90.00
#
_symmetry.space_group_name_H-M   'P 1'
#
loop_
_entity.id
_entity.type
_entity.pdbx_description
1 polymer ?
#
loop_
_entity_poly.entity_id
_entity_poly.type
_entity_poly.pdbx_seq_one_letter_code
_entity_poly.pdbx_strand_id
1 'polypeptide(L)'
;MKKNRLIVLLAMSFFAIMPMMAQLGEIRNNLSVGINGGLNMSQVEFSPSIKQTNKNGMVLGATARYISEKYFNMLCGIQVELNYSQRGWNEKIEDGTENTYSRTMNYLEVPLLAHLAFGKDAIDSGVQFFLNLGPQFAVFLSEKENMSDNWNPSYRPNGVVQQYGKMVENKFDYGIVGGAGLELSTKAGHFLLEGRYYLGLSDFYKSTKKDEFGRSGHSFIGIRLTYLYDIIK
;
A
#
# COMPACT_ATOMS: atom_id res chain seq x y z
N MET A 1 -33.40 21.70 -8.59
CA MET A 1 -33.34 21.89 -7.12
C MET A 1 -33.99 20.76 -6.30
N LYS A 2 -35.08 20.11 -6.71
CA LYS A 2 -35.71 19.01 -5.93
C LYS A 2 -34.86 17.71 -5.84
N LYS A 3 -34.13 17.34 -6.90
CA LYS A 3 -33.36 16.09 -6.98
C LYS A 3 -32.18 16.06 -6.00
N ASN A 4 -31.50 17.19 -5.78
CA ASN A 4 -30.37 17.27 -4.85
C ASN A 4 -30.81 17.23 -3.36
N ARG A 5 -32.02 17.73 -3.05
CA ARG A 5 -32.59 17.63 -1.69
C ARG A 5 -32.93 16.19 -1.32
N LEU A 6 -33.37 15.38 -2.29
CA LEU A 6 -33.68 13.97 -2.05
C LEU A 6 -32.42 13.15 -1.76
N ILE A 7 -31.32 13.43 -2.46
CA ILE A 7 -30.01 12.76 -2.24
C ILE A 7 -29.46 13.12 -0.86
N VAL A 8 -29.55 14.38 -0.45
CA VAL A 8 -29.10 14.84 0.88
C VAL A 8 -29.96 14.21 1.98
N LEU A 9 -31.29 14.11 1.80
CA LEU A 9 -32.18 13.44 2.74
C LEU A 9 -31.91 11.93 2.84
N LEU A 10 -31.61 11.26 1.72
CA LEU A 10 -31.21 9.83 1.71
C LEU A 10 -29.86 9.64 2.43
N ALA A 11 -28.89 10.50 2.20
CA ALA A 11 -27.59 10.47 2.89
C ALA A 11 -27.75 10.74 4.39
N MET A 12 -28.56 11.68 4.79
CA MET A 12 -28.85 11.97 6.21
C MET A 12 -29.62 10.82 6.89
N SER A 13 -30.53 10.13 6.19
CA SER A 13 -31.22 8.96 6.74
C SER A 13 -30.27 7.77 6.94
N PHE A 14 -29.27 7.60 6.06
CA PHE A 14 -28.25 6.58 6.22
C PHE A 14 -27.35 6.86 7.46
N PHE A 15 -27.02 8.12 7.72
CA PHE A 15 -26.27 8.53 8.92
C PHE A 15 -27.10 8.43 10.23
N ALA A 16 -28.42 8.60 10.15
CA ALA A 16 -29.30 8.50 11.32
C ALA A 16 -29.54 7.05 11.79
N ILE A 17 -29.29 6.05 10.92
CA ILE A 17 -29.45 4.63 11.27
C ILE A 17 -28.19 4.07 11.97
N MET A 18 -27.02 4.71 11.84
CA MET A 18 -25.79 4.25 12.46
C MET A 18 -25.79 4.20 14.02
N PRO A 19 -26.42 5.11 14.77
CA PRO A 19 -26.41 5.03 16.23
C PRO A 19 -27.31 3.91 16.80
N MET A 20 -28.24 3.36 16.06
CA MET A 20 -29.10 2.26 16.55
C MET A 20 -28.41 0.87 16.53
N MET A 21 -27.27 0.74 15.89
CA MET A 21 -26.45 -0.49 15.83
C MET A 21 -25.27 -0.46 16.82
N ALA A 22 -25.23 0.46 17.76
CA ALA A 22 -24.29 0.44 18.89
C ALA A 22 -24.66 -0.71 19.87
N GLN A 23 -24.63 -1.94 19.36
CA GLN A 23 -24.53 -3.10 20.24
C GLN A 23 -23.17 -3.02 20.90
N LEU A 24 -23.18 -3.05 22.22
CA LEU A 24 -21.99 -3.00 23.07
C LEU A 24 -21.00 -4.06 22.61
N GLY A 25 -19.94 -3.63 21.93
CA GLY A 25 -18.79 -4.48 21.62
C GLY A 25 -18.10 -4.86 22.93
N GLU A 26 -17.51 -6.03 22.96
CA GLU A 26 -16.64 -6.43 24.06
C GLU A 26 -15.32 -5.64 23.93
N ILE A 27 -15.01 -4.80 24.93
CA ILE A 27 -13.77 -4.02 24.96
C ILE A 27 -12.59 -4.96 25.10
N ARG A 28 -11.57 -4.81 24.23
CA ARG A 28 -10.37 -5.67 24.19
C ARG A 28 -9.15 -4.82 24.49
N ASN A 29 -8.71 -3.92 24.51
CA ASN A 29 -7.49 -3.17 24.85
C ASN A 29 -6.18 -3.94 24.58
N ASN A 30 -6.10 -4.75 23.54
CA ASN A 30 -4.90 -5.51 23.22
C ASN A 30 -3.94 -4.66 22.37
N LEU A 31 -2.70 -4.50 22.84
CA LEU A 31 -1.64 -3.83 22.10
C LEU A 31 -0.54 -4.84 21.76
N SER A 32 -0.26 -5.00 20.47
CA SER A 32 0.80 -5.86 19.96
C SER A 32 1.78 -5.04 19.13
N VAL A 33 3.06 -5.36 19.24
CA VAL A 33 4.12 -4.76 18.43
C VAL A 33 5.00 -5.85 17.82
N GLY A 34 5.64 -5.53 16.71
CA GLY A 34 6.52 -6.48 16.05
C GLY A 34 7.17 -5.97 14.80
N ILE A 35 7.57 -6.91 13.97
CA ILE A 35 8.28 -6.65 12.72
C ILE A 35 7.51 -7.21 11.53
N ASN A 36 7.68 -6.59 10.39
CA ASN A 36 7.14 -7.08 9.13
C ASN A 36 8.22 -7.09 8.05
N GLY A 37 8.02 -7.93 7.05
CA GLY A 37 8.87 -8.01 5.88
C GLY A 37 8.14 -8.64 4.71
N GLY A 38 8.62 -8.39 3.49
CA GLY A 38 7.97 -8.96 2.32
C GLY A 38 8.52 -8.45 1.00
N LEU A 39 7.76 -8.70 -0.04
CA LEU A 39 8.11 -8.34 -1.42
C LEU A 39 6.98 -7.51 -2.04
N ASN A 40 7.38 -6.52 -2.83
CA ASN A 40 6.51 -5.73 -3.69
C ASN A 40 6.78 -6.05 -5.16
N MET A 41 5.74 -6.20 -5.95
CA MET A 41 5.77 -6.20 -7.41
C MET A 41 5.14 -4.88 -7.87
N SER A 42 5.99 -3.91 -8.19
CA SER A 42 5.58 -2.52 -8.46
C SER A 42 5.61 -2.17 -9.94
N GLN A 43 4.74 -1.24 -10.30
CA GLN A 43 4.66 -0.55 -11.59
C GLN A 43 4.37 0.93 -11.35
N VAL A 44 4.51 1.72 -12.40
CA VAL A 44 4.15 3.15 -12.40
C VAL A 44 3.10 3.41 -13.46
N GLU A 45 2.04 4.09 -13.08
CA GLU A 45 1.03 4.57 -14.02
C GLU A 45 1.54 5.85 -14.70
N PHE A 46 2.09 5.72 -15.91
CA PHE A 46 2.53 6.86 -16.70
C PHE A 46 1.48 7.36 -17.70
N SER A 47 1.41 8.68 -17.85
CA SER A 47 0.75 9.35 -18.97
C SER A 47 1.70 10.41 -19.55
N PRO A 48 2.22 10.25 -20.78
CA PRO A 48 2.00 9.16 -21.74
C PRO A 48 2.51 7.80 -21.22
N SER A 49 1.85 6.73 -21.68
CA SER A 49 2.12 5.37 -21.21
C SER A 49 3.50 4.87 -21.63
N ILE A 50 4.22 4.25 -20.70
CA ILE A 50 5.49 3.56 -20.91
C ILE A 50 5.23 2.06 -20.74
N LYS A 51 5.66 1.25 -21.72
CA LYS A 51 5.56 -0.21 -21.60
C LYS A 51 6.50 -0.70 -20.49
N GLN A 52 5.99 -1.47 -19.54
CA GLN A 52 6.73 -1.92 -18.35
C GLN A 52 6.44 -3.38 -18.03
N THR A 53 7.36 -3.96 -17.28
CA THR A 53 7.17 -5.18 -16.49
C THR A 53 7.30 -4.84 -15.00
N ASN A 54 6.79 -5.73 -14.16
CA ASN A 54 6.85 -5.54 -12.70
C ASN A 54 8.30 -5.42 -12.22
N LYS A 55 8.55 -4.48 -11.33
CA LYS A 55 9.79 -4.36 -10.57
C LYS A 55 9.61 -5.00 -9.21
N ASN A 56 10.42 -6.02 -8.94
CA ASN A 56 10.45 -6.62 -7.62
C ASN A 56 11.28 -5.74 -6.67
N GLY A 57 10.70 -5.45 -5.50
CA GLY A 57 11.32 -4.70 -4.42
C GLY A 57 11.11 -5.38 -3.09
N MET A 58 11.96 -5.07 -2.12
CA MET A 58 11.84 -5.56 -0.75
C MET A 58 11.11 -4.53 0.12
N VAL A 59 10.50 -5.03 1.18
CA VAL A 59 9.99 -4.19 2.27
C VAL A 59 10.38 -4.81 3.60
N LEU A 60 10.74 -3.96 4.55
CA LEU A 60 11.06 -4.34 5.93
C LEU A 60 10.64 -3.22 6.87
N GLY A 61 10.06 -3.56 8.02
CA GLY A 61 9.61 -2.53 8.94
C GLY A 61 9.17 -3.04 10.30
N ALA A 62 8.62 -2.10 11.07
CA ALA A 62 8.01 -2.35 12.35
C ALA A 62 6.49 -2.14 12.26
N THR A 63 5.74 -2.89 13.06
CA THR A 63 4.28 -2.85 13.12
C THR A 63 3.82 -2.69 14.56
N ALA A 64 2.85 -1.82 14.78
CA ALA A 64 2.07 -1.74 16.01
C ALA A 64 0.60 -1.93 15.68
N ARG A 65 -0.10 -2.78 16.43
CA ARG A 65 -1.52 -3.07 16.27
C ARG A 65 -2.23 -2.94 17.61
N TYR A 66 -3.34 -2.22 17.58
CA TYR A 66 -4.22 -2.09 18.73
C TYR A 66 -5.61 -2.61 18.37
N ILE A 67 -6.07 -3.64 19.08
CA ILE A 67 -7.44 -4.18 18.98
C ILE A 67 -8.26 -3.50 20.06
N SER A 68 -9.25 -2.72 19.64
CA SER A 68 -10.12 -1.94 20.53
C SER A 68 -11.32 -2.72 21.02
N GLU A 69 -11.95 -3.46 20.12
CA GLU A 69 -13.26 -4.06 20.38
C GLU A 69 -13.46 -5.37 19.62
N LYS A 70 -14.36 -6.18 20.15
CA LYS A 70 -14.86 -7.38 19.47
C LYS A 70 -16.37 -7.29 19.32
N TYR A 71 -16.83 -7.49 18.10
CA TYR A 71 -18.26 -7.58 17.76
C TYR A 71 -18.54 -8.99 17.23
N PHE A 72 -19.29 -9.82 18.00
CA PHE A 72 -19.54 -11.23 17.65
C PHE A 72 -18.24 -12.00 17.39
N ASN A 73 -17.99 -12.34 16.12
CA ASN A 73 -16.78 -13.04 15.66
C ASN A 73 -15.80 -12.12 14.92
N MET A 74 -15.96 -10.80 15.04
CA MET A 74 -15.11 -9.81 14.38
C MET A 74 -14.34 -9.00 15.43
N LEU A 75 -13.02 -8.99 15.30
CA LEU A 75 -12.13 -8.10 16.05
C LEU A 75 -11.90 -6.83 15.24
N CYS A 76 -12.03 -5.69 15.89
CA CYS A 76 -11.82 -4.39 15.29
C CYS A 76 -10.62 -3.69 15.92
N GLY A 77 -9.74 -3.16 15.08
CA GLY A 77 -8.55 -2.48 15.55
C GLY A 77 -7.94 -1.55 14.52
N ILE A 78 -6.83 -1.00 14.89
CA ILE A 78 -5.98 -0.18 14.03
C ILE A 78 -4.56 -0.77 14.00
N GLN A 79 -3.94 -0.70 12.84
CA GLN A 79 -2.55 -1.12 12.63
C GLN A 79 -1.78 0.03 12.00
N VAL A 80 -0.61 0.32 12.57
CA VAL A 80 0.32 1.34 12.06
C VAL A 80 1.63 0.67 11.79
N GLU A 81 2.24 1.00 10.66
CA GLU A 81 3.54 0.45 10.27
C GLU A 81 4.52 1.57 9.95
N LEU A 82 5.80 1.27 10.12
CA LEU A 82 6.90 2.10 9.63
C LEU A 82 7.81 1.19 8.80
N ASN A 83 7.79 1.37 7.48
CA ASN A 83 8.43 0.46 6.54
C ASN A 83 9.45 1.17 5.67
N TYR A 84 10.64 0.58 5.52
CA TYR A 84 11.49 0.83 4.37
C TYR A 84 11.00 -0.03 3.21
N SER A 85 10.76 0.59 2.05
CA SER A 85 10.16 -0.08 0.90
C SER A 85 10.84 0.32 -0.40
N GLN A 86 11.09 -0.67 -1.25
CA GLN A 86 11.60 -0.48 -2.60
C GLN A 86 10.46 -0.61 -3.59
N ARG A 87 10.36 0.39 -4.49
CA ARG A 87 9.40 0.44 -5.59
C ARG A 87 10.11 0.83 -6.88
N GLY A 88 9.40 0.84 -8.00
CA GLY A 88 9.92 1.30 -9.28
C GLY A 88 9.31 0.58 -10.46
N TRP A 89 10.02 0.59 -11.58
CA TRP A 89 9.59 -0.11 -12.79
C TRP A 89 10.77 -0.67 -13.58
N ASN A 90 10.50 -1.69 -14.38
CA ASN A 90 11.37 -2.17 -15.44
C ASN A 90 10.72 -1.79 -16.76
N GLU A 91 11.43 -1.10 -17.63
CA GLU A 91 10.91 -0.78 -18.94
C GLU A 91 10.97 -1.99 -19.86
N LYS A 92 9.89 -2.23 -20.60
CA LYS A 92 9.83 -3.28 -21.62
C LYS A 92 10.24 -2.69 -22.95
N ILE A 93 11.50 -2.94 -23.36
CA ILE A 93 12.09 -2.44 -24.59
C ILE A 93 11.88 -3.47 -25.69
N GLU A 94 11.20 -3.10 -26.76
CA GLU A 94 10.85 -3.96 -27.90
C GLU A 94 11.35 -3.35 -29.21
N ASP A 95 12.63 -2.96 -29.26
CA ASP A 95 13.27 -2.34 -30.44
C ASP A 95 14.27 -3.27 -31.14
N GLY A 96 14.34 -4.54 -30.72
CA GLY A 96 15.26 -5.53 -31.25
C GLY A 96 16.70 -5.42 -30.73
N THR A 97 16.94 -4.51 -29.77
CA THR A 97 18.22 -4.38 -29.06
C THR A 97 18.19 -5.14 -27.74
N GLU A 98 19.40 -5.39 -27.18
CA GLU A 98 19.53 -5.95 -25.82
C GLU A 98 19.48 -4.86 -24.71
N ASN A 99 19.02 -3.66 -25.04
CA ASN A 99 18.94 -2.56 -24.10
C ASN A 99 17.97 -2.86 -22.96
N THR A 100 18.38 -2.56 -21.74
CA THR A 100 17.54 -2.67 -20.53
C THR A 100 17.57 -1.38 -19.75
N TYR A 101 16.42 -1.02 -19.20
CA TYR A 101 16.27 0.11 -18.30
C TYR A 101 15.40 -0.29 -17.11
N SER A 102 15.89 0.02 -15.93
CA SER A 102 15.08 -0.13 -14.72
C SER A 102 15.37 0.99 -13.72
N ARG A 103 14.34 1.38 -12.99
CA ARG A 103 14.46 2.38 -11.93
C ARG A 103 13.98 1.80 -10.61
N THR A 104 14.79 1.98 -9.58
CA THR A 104 14.46 1.59 -8.21
C THR A 104 14.38 2.85 -7.37
N MET A 105 13.30 3.01 -6.63
CA MET A 105 13.07 4.11 -5.70
C MET A 105 12.83 3.56 -4.31
N ASN A 106 13.47 4.16 -3.32
CA ASN A 106 13.39 3.77 -1.92
C ASN A 106 12.53 4.79 -1.16
N TYR A 107 11.60 4.29 -0.36
CA TYR A 107 10.67 5.08 0.42
C TYR A 107 10.66 4.66 1.89
N LEU A 108 10.41 5.61 2.75
CA LEU A 108 9.94 5.38 4.11
C LEU A 108 8.42 5.51 4.10
N GLU A 109 7.69 4.44 4.43
CA GLU A 109 6.23 4.35 4.34
C GLU A 109 5.59 4.26 5.71
N VAL A 110 4.45 4.92 5.87
CA VAL A 110 3.61 4.87 7.07
C VAL A 110 2.17 4.55 6.67
N PRO A 111 1.81 3.26 6.56
CA PRO A 111 0.42 2.84 6.44
C PRO A 111 -0.32 3.02 7.77
N LEU A 112 -1.54 3.55 7.71
CA LEU A 112 -2.49 3.64 8.82
C LEU A 112 -3.72 2.81 8.45
N LEU A 113 -3.87 1.63 9.05
CA LEU A 113 -4.81 0.62 8.59
C LEU A 113 -5.91 0.39 9.63
N ALA A 114 -7.16 0.39 9.20
CA ALA A 114 -8.22 -0.29 9.92
C ALA A 114 -7.98 -1.80 9.77
N HIS A 115 -7.97 -2.51 10.89
CA HIS A 115 -7.76 -3.96 10.95
C HIS A 115 -9.05 -4.64 11.41
N LEU A 116 -9.57 -5.56 10.60
CA LEU A 116 -10.75 -6.34 10.89
C LEU A 116 -10.38 -7.81 10.79
N ALA A 117 -10.46 -8.55 11.89
CA ALA A 117 -10.19 -9.99 11.91
C ALA A 117 -11.46 -10.79 12.22
N PHE A 118 -11.63 -11.88 11.50
CA PHE A 118 -12.82 -12.73 11.54
C PHE A 118 -12.44 -14.17 11.88
N GLY A 119 -13.22 -14.79 12.76
CA GLY A 119 -13.01 -16.18 13.13
C GLY A 119 -13.29 -16.43 14.60
N LYS A 120 -12.85 -17.61 15.09
CA LYS A 120 -12.92 -17.89 16.51
C LYS A 120 -11.97 -16.95 17.24
N ASP A 121 -12.43 -16.46 18.38
CA ASP A 121 -11.59 -15.67 19.27
C ASP A 121 -10.42 -16.52 19.73
N ALA A 122 -9.27 -16.19 19.18
CA ALA A 122 -8.03 -16.91 19.44
C ALA A 122 -7.21 -16.11 20.47
N ILE A 123 -7.75 -15.95 21.69
CA ILE A 123 -7.04 -15.28 22.78
C ILE A 123 -5.67 -15.92 23.02
N ASP A 124 -5.63 -17.27 22.97
CA ASP A 124 -4.42 -18.03 23.22
C ASP A 124 -3.87 -18.75 21.98
N SER A 125 -4.74 -19.24 21.09
CA SER A 125 -4.31 -19.90 19.86
C SER A 125 -5.47 -20.06 18.88
N GLY A 126 -5.21 -19.86 17.58
CA GLY A 126 -6.22 -20.08 16.53
C GLY A 126 -5.82 -19.43 15.20
N VAL A 127 -6.67 -19.67 14.20
CA VAL A 127 -6.52 -19.06 12.87
C VAL A 127 -7.66 -18.10 12.64
N GLN A 128 -7.35 -16.90 12.18
CA GLN A 128 -8.31 -15.88 11.79
C GLN A 128 -8.02 -15.40 10.37
N PHE A 129 -9.06 -15.06 9.63
CA PHE A 129 -8.95 -14.28 8.40
C PHE A 129 -9.03 -12.79 8.76
N PHE A 130 -8.22 -11.96 8.11
CA PHE A 130 -8.28 -10.52 8.37
C PHE A 130 -8.29 -9.70 7.09
N LEU A 131 -8.79 -8.48 7.23
CA LEU A 131 -8.77 -7.42 6.23
C LEU A 131 -8.11 -6.18 6.82
N ASN A 132 -7.25 -5.56 6.03
CA ASN A 132 -6.63 -4.28 6.31
C ASN A 132 -7.00 -3.28 5.22
N LEU A 133 -7.35 -2.05 5.59
CA LEU A 133 -7.64 -0.98 4.65
C LEU A 133 -7.31 0.37 5.26
N GLY A 134 -6.68 1.25 4.49
CA GLY A 134 -6.46 2.62 4.95
C GLY A 134 -5.56 3.45 4.07
N PRO A 135 -5.29 4.69 4.47
CA PRO A 135 -4.32 5.55 3.82
C PRO A 135 -2.89 5.07 4.09
N GLN A 136 -2.02 5.30 3.12
CA GLN A 136 -0.58 5.12 3.25
C GLN A 136 0.11 6.39 2.81
N PHE A 137 1.04 6.86 3.62
CA PHE A 137 1.91 7.99 3.33
C PHE A 137 3.34 7.49 3.16
N ALA A 138 4.10 8.14 2.30
CA ALA A 138 5.50 7.79 2.09
C ALA A 138 6.36 9.01 1.80
N VAL A 139 7.62 8.92 2.21
CA VAL A 139 8.64 9.92 1.92
C VAL A 139 9.74 9.27 1.09
N PHE A 140 10.05 9.90 -0.03
CA PHE A 140 11.14 9.48 -0.91
C PHE A 140 12.48 9.66 -0.22
N LEU A 141 13.33 8.64 -0.29
CA LEU A 141 14.67 8.63 0.29
C LEU A 141 15.76 8.74 -0.78
N SER A 142 15.71 7.86 -1.76
CA SER A 142 16.72 7.76 -2.82
C SER A 142 16.21 7.00 -4.02
N GLU A 143 16.91 7.16 -5.14
CA GLU A 143 16.64 6.41 -6.36
C GLU A 143 17.92 5.94 -7.02
N LYS A 144 17.79 4.90 -7.85
CA LYS A 144 18.86 4.39 -8.69
C LYS A 144 18.31 3.97 -10.04
N GLU A 145 18.91 4.49 -11.10
CA GLU A 145 18.72 4.01 -12.47
C GLU A 145 19.75 2.91 -12.79
N ASN A 146 19.30 1.87 -13.46
CA ASN A 146 20.17 0.85 -14.01
C ASN A 146 19.87 0.74 -15.50
N MET A 147 20.91 0.88 -16.31
CA MET A 147 20.88 0.84 -17.78
C MET A 147 21.91 -0.17 -18.26
N SER A 148 21.69 -0.75 -19.44
CA SER A 148 22.71 -1.57 -20.11
C SER A 148 23.92 -0.73 -20.54
N ASP A 149 25.09 -1.35 -20.69
CA ASP A 149 26.38 -0.66 -21.03
C ASP A 149 26.31 0.12 -22.35
N ASN A 150 25.56 -0.38 -23.34
CA ASN A 150 25.37 0.26 -24.64
C ASN A 150 24.10 1.13 -24.72
N TRP A 151 23.65 1.66 -23.58
CA TRP A 151 22.43 2.45 -23.53
C TRP A 151 22.50 3.71 -24.39
N ASN A 152 21.56 3.87 -25.33
CA ASN A 152 21.40 5.08 -26.11
C ASN A 152 19.90 5.41 -26.31
N PRO A 153 19.36 6.43 -25.63
CA PRO A 153 17.96 6.81 -25.76
C PRO A 153 17.57 7.32 -27.15
N SER A 154 18.55 7.74 -27.99
CA SER A 154 18.31 8.25 -29.35
C SER A 154 17.79 7.17 -30.32
N TYR A 155 17.95 5.90 -30.00
CA TYR A 155 17.45 4.78 -30.82
C TYR A 155 15.95 4.49 -30.58
N ARG A 156 15.22 5.36 -29.86
CA ARG A 156 13.81 5.19 -29.56
C ARG A 156 12.92 6.26 -30.18
N PRO A 157 12.81 6.29 -31.54
CA PRO A 157 12.13 7.36 -32.25
C PRO A 157 10.62 7.47 -31.92
N ASN A 158 10.01 6.38 -31.43
CA ASN A 158 8.58 6.31 -31.13
C ASN A 158 8.29 6.04 -29.63
N GLY A 159 9.29 6.11 -28.76
CA GLY A 159 9.15 5.87 -27.32
C GLY A 159 9.10 7.16 -26.51
N VAL A 160 8.53 7.09 -25.34
CA VAL A 160 8.67 8.13 -24.31
C VAL A 160 10.11 8.03 -23.79
N VAL A 161 10.85 9.13 -23.81
CA VAL A 161 12.28 9.20 -23.42
C VAL A 161 12.54 10.20 -22.29
N GLN A 162 11.53 10.96 -21.91
CA GLN A 162 11.63 12.04 -20.93
C GLN A 162 11.87 11.55 -19.49
N GLN A 163 11.62 10.26 -19.21
CA GLN A 163 11.88 9.64 -17.92
C GLN A 163 13.36 9.40 -17.64
N TYR A 164 14.21 9.31 -18.67
CA TYR A 164 15.63 9.01 -18.51
C TYR A 164 16.38 10.18 -17.90
N GLY A 165 17.08 9.94 -16.78
CA GLY A 165 17.80 10.97 -16.04
C GLY A 165 16.90 11.98 -15.32
N LYS A 166 15.56 11.90 -15.43
CA LYS A 166 14.66 12.80 -14.72
C LYS A 166 14.54 12.38 -13.26
N MET A 167 14.97 13.23 -12.34
CA MET A 167 14.91 12.95 -10.91
C MET A 167 13.48 13.10 -10.38
N VAL A 168 13.19 12.38 -9.25
CA VAL A 168 11.94 12.55 -8.50
C VAL A 168 11.79 14.00 -8.04
N GLU A 169 10.70 14.65 -8.42
CA GLU A 169 10.40 16.05 -8.12
C GLU A 169 9.56 16.19 -6.84
N ASN A 170 8.55 15.31 -6.67
CA ASN A 170 7.68 15.26 -5.50
C ASN A 170 8.14 14.15 -4.56
N LYS A 171 8.71 14.53 -3.43
CA LYS A 171 9.27 13.58 -2.44
C LYS A 171 8.23 12.98 -1.51
N PHE A 172 7.01 13.50 -1.49
CA PHE A 172 5.92 13.00 -0.67
C PHE A 172 4.93 12.23 -1.54
N ASP A 173 4.69 10.97 -1.18
CA ASP A 173 3.74 10.08 -1.84
C ASP A 173 2.62 9.70 -0.88
N TYR A 174 1.41 9.60 -1.39
CA TYR A 174 0.25 9.14 -0.65
C TYR A 174 -0.71 8.35 -1.52
N GLY A 175 -1.44 7.45 -0.89
CA GLY A 175 -2.40 6.61 -1.59
C GLY A 175 -3.25 5.80 -0.63
N ILE A 176 -3.94 4.83 -1.21
CA ILE A 176 -4.79 3.88 -0.48
C ILE A 176 -4.15 2.50 -0.56
N VAL A 177 -4.11 1.82 0.56
CA VAL A 177 -3.65 0.44 0.65
C VAL A 177 -4.75 -0.44 1.22
N GLY A 178 -4.92 -1.61 0.61
CA GLY A 178 -5.83 -2.64 1.08
C GLY A 178 -5.16 -4.00 1.05
N GLY A 179 -5.47 -4.85 2.01
CA GLY A 179 -4.92 -6.20 2.10
C GLY A 179 -5.87 -7.17 2.77
N ALA A 180 -5.61 -8.44 2.52
CA ALA A 180 -6.32 -9.56 3.13
C ALA A 180 -5.33 -10.67 3.46
N GLY A 181 -5.57 -11.39 4.55
CA GLY A 181 -4.63 -12.39 4.99
C GLY A 181 -5.16 -13.35 6.04
N LEU A 182 -4.26 -14.21 6.47
CA LEU A 182 -4.47 -15.16 7.56
C LEU A 182 -3.54 -14.83 8.72
N GLU A 183 -4.09 -14.88 9.90
CA GLU A 183 -3.38 -14.72 11.16
C GLU A 183 -3.41 -16.04 11.92
N LEU A 184 -2.24 -16.49 12.34
CA LEU A 184 -2.06 -17.59 13.27
C LEU A 184 -1.65 -17.03 14.62
N SER A 185 -2.58 -17.03 15.58
CA SER A 185 -2.31 -16.67 16.97
C SER A 185 -1.75 -17.88 17.72
N THR A 186 -0.70 -17.68 18.46
CA THR A 186 -0.02 -18.68 19.31
C THR A 186 0.33 -18.06 20.65
N LYS A 187 0.71 -18.90 21.62
CA LYS A 187 1.22 -18.42 22.93
C LYS A 187 2.50 -17.58 22.79
N ALA A 188 3.24 -17.73 21.69
CA ALA A 188 4.48 -17.00 21.41
C ALA A 188 4.26 -15.69 20.65
N GLY A 189 3.04 -15.39 20.22
CA GLY A 189 2.67 -14.21 19.44
C GLY A 189 1.85 -14.55 18.19
N HIS A 190 1.70 -13.58 17.32
CA HIS A 190 0.84 -13.63 16.14
C HIS A 190 1.69 -13.64 14.87
N PHE A 191 1.42 -14.58 13.98
CA PHE A 191 2.05 -14.68 12.66
C PHE A 191 0.99 -14.35 11.59
N LEU A 192 1.24 -13.31 10.82
CA LEU A 192 0.31 -12.85 9.78
C LEU A 192 0.94 -13.04 8.41
N LEU A 193 0.17 -13.61 7.48
CA LEU A 193 0.49 -13.64 6.05
C LEU A 193 -0.57 -12.82 5.32
N GLU A 194 -0.14 -11.77 4.62
CA GLU A 194 -1.02 -10.80 3.97
C GLU A 194 -0.67 -10.62 2.49
N GLY A 195 -1.68 -10.69 1.62
CA GLY A 195 -1.62 -10.14 0.26
C GLY A 195 -2.12 -8.70 0.27
N ARG A 196 -1.34 -7.76 -0.29
CA ARG A 196 -1.59 -6.32 -0.20
C ARG A 196 -1.57 -5.67 -1.57
N TYR A 197 -2.47 -4.71 -1.81
CA TYR A 197 -2.48 -3.85 -2.98
C TYR A 197 -2.39 -2.39 -2.56
N TYR A 198 -1.55 -1.62 -3.24
CA TYR A 198 -1.42 -0.16 -3.06
C TYR A 198 -1.76 0.55 -4.36
N LEU A 199 -2.54 1.61 -4.25
CA LEU A 199 -2.87 2.55 -5.30
C LEU A 199 -2.40 3.95 -4.91
N GLY A 200 -1.35 4.44 -5.55
CA GLY A 200 -0.84 5.80 -5.37
C GLY A 200 -1.78 6.83 -5.99
N LEU A 201 -2.10 7.85 -5.21
CA LEU A 201 -2.93 8.98 -5.63
C LEU A 201 -2.09 10.21 -5.97
N SER A 202 -0.82 10.22 -5.58
CA SER A 202 0.16 11.26 -5.92
C SER A 202 0.99 10.88 -7.14
N ASP A 203 1.64 11.91 -7.72
CA ASP A 203 2.60 11.77 -8.81
C ASP A 203 3.99 12.16 -8.31
N PHE A 204 5.01 11.35 -8.59
CA PHE A 204 6.39 11.67 -8.20
C PHE A 204 7.09 12.61 -9.19
N TYR A 205 6.61 12.74 -10.43
CA TYR A 205 6.93 13.86 -11.31
C TYR A 205 5.84 14.93 -11.22
N LYS A 206 6.17 16.19 -11.56
CA LYS A 206 5.15 17.21 -11.74
C LYS A 206 4.21 16.85 -12.88
N SER A 207 2.92 17.10 -12.68
CA SER A 207 1.84 16.72 -13.59
C SER A 207 0.96 17.89 -14.01
N THR A 208 1.54 19.09 -14.16
CA THR A 208 0.82 20.25 -14.68
C THR A 208 0.68 20.19 -16.20
N LYS A 209 -0.19 21.00 -16.79
CA LYS A 209 -0.40 21.02 -18.26
C LYS A 209 0.85 21.33 -19.09
N LYS A 210 1.94 21.83 -18.46
CA LYS A 210 3.21 22.16 -19.12
C LYS A 210 4.26 21.08 -18.94
N ASP A 211 4.00 20.11 -18.07
CA ASP A 211 4.95 19.05 -17.75
C ASP A 211 4.82 17.89 -18.73
N GLU A 212 5.87 17.10 -18.84
CA GLU A 212 5.99 15.99 -19.78
C GLU A 212 5.09 14.83 -19.42
N PHE A 213 4.79 14.66 -18.12
CA PHE A 213 3.94 13.61 -17.61
C PHE A 213 2.68 14.18 -16.97
N GLY A 214 1.51 13.74 -17.44
CA GLY A 214 0.23 14.04 -16.79
C GLY A 214 -0.10 13.09 -15.63
N ARG A 215 0.62 11.96 -15.52
CA ARG A 215 0.50 10.97 -14.46
C ARG A 215 1.82 10.25 -14.27
N SER A 216 2.23 10.00 -13.02
CA SER A 216 3.38 9.21 -12.62
C SER A 216 3.19 8.61 -11.21
N GLY A 217 2.09 7.91 -11.01
CA GLY A 217 1.70 7.34 -9.73
C GLY A 217 2.19 5.91 -9.55
N HIS A 218 2.61 5.54 -8.34
CA HIS A 218 2.98 4.18 -8.02
C HIS A 218 1.77 3.27 -7.80
N SER A 219 1.87 2.02 -8.27
CA SER A 219 0.99 0.94 -7.84
C SER A 219 1.82 -0.32 -7.57
N PHE A 220 1.42 -1.13 -6.59
CA PHE A 220 2.07 -2.41 -6.36
C PHE A 220 1.13 -3.45 -5.77
N ILE A 221 1.44 -4.71 -6.05
CA ILE A 221 0.94 -5.87 -5.31
C ILE A 221 2.08 -6.37 -4.44
N GLY A 222 1.80 -6.70 -3.18
CA GLY A 222 2.82 -7.18 -2.24
C GLY A 222 2.36 -8.38 -1.43
N ILE A 223 3.34 -9.14 -0.94
CA ILE A 223 3.14 -10.18 0.06
C ILE A 223 3.90 -9.73 1.30
N ARG A 224 3.24 -9.80 2.47
CA ARG A 224 3.78 -9.44 3.79
C ARG A 224 3.73 -10.63 4.72
N LEU A 225 4.81 -10.80 5.47
CA LEU A 225 4.86 -11.62 6.68
C LEU A 225 5.07 -10.68 7.85
N THR A 226 4.24 -10.80 8.87
CA THR A 226 4.32 -9.99 10.09
C THR A 226 4.34 -10.90 11.31
N TYR A 227 5.22 -10.61 12.23
CA TYR A 227 5.22 -11.21 13.57
C TYR A 227 4.91 -10.12 14.59
N LEU A 228 3.91 -10.36 15.45
CA LEU A 228 3.52 -9.46 16.52
C LEU A 228 3.59 -10.18 17.87
N TYR A 229 4.05 -9.44 18.86
CA TYR A 229 4.07 -9.86 20.26
C TYR A 229 3.16 -8.94 21.09
N ASP A 230 2.32 -9.54 21.94
CA ASP A 230 1.38 -8.79 22.78
C ASP A 230 2.11 -8.14 23.95
N ILE A 231 1.98 -6.83 24.06
CA ILE A 231 2.46 -6.03 25.19
C ILE A 231 1.35 -5.87 26.23
N ILE A 232 0.13 -5.66 25.77
CA ILE A 232 -1.08 -5.55 26.58
C ILE A 232 -2.08 -6.57 26.06
N LYS A 233 -2.65 -7.36 26.98
CA LYS A 233 -3.70 -8.37 26.70
C LYS A 233 -5.01 -8.01 27.37
#